data_5525951903815dcb08ff449d44abe4da
#
_entry.id   5525951903815dcb08ff449d44abe4da
#
_cell.length_a   1.000
_cell.length_b   1.000
_cell.length_c   1.000
_cell.angle_alpha   90.00
_cell.angle_beta   90.00
_cell.angle_gamma   90.00
#
_symmetry.space_group_name_H-M   'P 1'
#
loop_
_entity.id
_entity.type
_entity.pdbx_description
1 polymer ?
#
loop_
_entity_poly.entity_id
_entity_poly.type
_entity_poly.pdbx_seq_one_letter_code
_entity_poly.pdbx_strand_id
1 'polypeptide(L)'
;PLYSSAASDVYKRQSVYPSINLTDRIKRIIAEYTRKLAKSLHVIGLINIQFIVADDEVYVIEVNPRSSRTVPYISKVTGIPIVALAAKVITGAKIRDLGYEPGLQKESEYYAVKKPVFSFEKLRGAEISLGPEMKSTGECLGISKNFHEALYKAFLGAGVNLPKYKKMILTVKDSDKIDAIDIGRRFEALGYEIFSTKSTCRVLNDCLLYTSDAA
;
A
#
# COMPACT_ATOMS: atom_id res chain seq x y z
N PRO A 1 -20.69 -3.01 -10.03
CA PRO A 1 -19.46 -2.46 -9.47
C PRO A 1 -18.30 -2.51 -10.44
N LEU A 2 -18.28 -1.53 -11.32
CA LEU A 2 -17.24 -1.34 -12.33
C LEU A 2 -15.99 -0.63 -11.77
N TYR A 3 -15.93 -0.43 -10.45
CA TYR A 3 -14.91 0.39 -9.82
C TYR A 3 -13.69 -0.38 -9.29
N SER A 4 -13.73 -1.70 -9.23
CA SER A 4 -12.60 -2.50 -8.70
C SER A 4 -11.44 -2.62 -9.69
N SER A 5 -11.69 -2.40 -10.98
CA SER A 5 -10.64 -2.42 -12.01
C SER A 5 -9.87 -1.10 -12.14
N ALA A 6 -10.47 0.01 -11.71
CA ALA A 6 -9.94 1.36 -11.91
C ALA A 6 -8.65 1.68 -11.14
N ALA A 7 -8.16 0.77 -10.31
CA ALA A 7 -7.06 1.07 -9.43
C ALA A 7 -6.03 -0.06 -9.31
N SER A 8 -5.79 -0.80 -10.40
CA SER A 8 -4.84 -1.91 -10.40
C SER A 8 -3.46 -1.50 -9.84
N ASP A 9 -2.96 -0.33 -10.19
CA ASP A 9 -1.70 0.20 -9.67
C ASP A 9 -1.80 0.66 -8.22
N VAL A 10 -2.95 1.19 -7.79
CA VAL A 10 -3.17 1.68 -6.43
C VAL A 10 -3.41 0.52 -5.48
N TYR A 11 -4.37 -0.38 -5.76
CA TYR A 11 -4.76 -1.45 -4.83
C TYR A 11 -3.87 -2.70 -4.90
N LYS A 12 -3.30 -3.04 -6.05
CA LYS A 12 -2.52 -4.27 -6.22
C LYS A 12 -1.02 -4.06 -6.14
N ARG A 13 -0.55 -2.82 -6.33
CA ARG A 13 0.88 -2.53 -6.36
C ARG A 13 1.41 -1.72 -5.20
N GLN A 14 0.53 -1.14 -4.38
CA GLN A 14 0.91 -0.59 -3.09
C GLN A 14 0.67 -1.65 -2.01
N SER A 15 1.62 -1.79 -1.10
CA SER A 15 1.48 -2.72 0.01
C SER A 15 2.35 -2.27 1.17
N VAL A 16 1.89 -2.54 2.38
CA VAL A 16 2.67 -2.40 3.59
C VAL A 16 2.69 -3.74 4.35
N TYR A 17 3.84 -4.11 4.87
CA TYR A 17 4.02 -5.27 5.72
C TYR A 17 4.95 -4.90 6.89
N PRO A 18 4.66 -5.33 8.14
CA PRO A 18 3.38 -5.92 8.59
C PRO A 18 2.20 -4.96 8.43
N SER A 19 0.99 -5.49 8.52
CA SER A 19 -0.22 -4.66 8.47
C SER A 19 -0.30 -3.76 9.70
N ILE A 20 -0.64 -2.48 9.51
CA ILE A 20 -0.73 -1.49 10.59
C ILE A 20 -2.12 -1.38 11.20
N ASN A 21 -3.16 -1.80 10.47
CA ASN A 21 -4.56 -1.61 10.87
C ASN A 21 -5.33 -2.92 11.15
N LEU A 22 -4.67 -4.09 11.06
CA LEU A 22 -5.34 -5.35 11.32
C LEU A 22 -5.14 -5.79 12.77
N THR A 23 -6.24 -6.00 13.48
CA THR A 23 -6.23 -6.58 14.83
C THR A 23 -5.86 -8.06 14.78
N ASP A 24 -5.38 -8.61 15.90
CA ASP A 24 -5.06 -10.04 15.99
C ASP A 24 -6.30 -10.92 15.80
N ARG A 25 -7.50 -10.43 16.15
CA ARG A 25 -8.76 -11.11 15.85
C ARG A 25 -8.94 -11.27 14.34
N ILE A 26 -8.78 -10.20 13.58
CA ILE A 26 -8.92 -10.22 12.11
C ILE A 26 -7.85 -11.10 11.47
N LYS A 27 -6.59 -11.01 11.92
CA LYS A 27 -5.51 -11.86 11.41
C LYS A 27 -5.83 -13.35 11.60
N ARG A 28 -6.40 -13.74 12.75
CA ARG A 28 -6.82 -15.12 13.00
C ARG A 28 -7.95 -15.56 12.08
N ILE A 29 -8.95 -14.71 11.83
CA ILE A 29 -10.06 -15.01 10.90
C ILE A 29 -9.52 -15.22 9.48
N ILE A 30 -8.63 -14.33 9.01
CA ILE A 30 -7.98 -14.45 7.70
C ILE A 30 -7.20 -15.76 7.59
N ALA A 31 -6.44 -16.12 8.61
CA ALA A 31 -5.68 -17.37 8.64
C ALA A 31 -6.61 -18.60 8.60
N GLU A 32 -7.72 -18.57 9.32
CA GLU A 32 -8.72 -19.65 9.31
C GLU A 32 -9.38 -19.77 7.94
N TYR A 33 -9.82 -18.67 7.33
CA TYR A 33 -10.41 -18.68 5.99
C TYR A 33 -9.41 -19.21 4.94
N THR A 34 -8.15 -18.75 5.02
CA THR A 34 -7.06 -19.23 4.15
C THR A 34 -6.89 -20.74 4.28
N ARG A 35 -6.85 -21.26 5.52
CA ARG A 35 -6.73 -22.70 5.77
C ARG A 35 -7.90 -23.49 5.23
N LYS A 36 -9.14 -23.04 5.42
CA LYS A 36 -10.36 -23.70 4.90
C LYS A 36 -10.35 -23.73 3.38
N LEU A 37 -10.09 -22.59 2.75
CA LEU A 37 -10.05 -22.48 1.28
C LEU A 37 -8.94 -23.33 0.66
N ALA A 38 -7.73 -23.29 1.20
CA ALA A 38 -6.62 -24.08 0.70
C ALA A 38 -6.91 -25.58 0.79
N LYS A 39 -7.55 -26.06 1.89
CA LYS A 39 -7.95 -27.46 2.06
C LYS A 39 -9.06 -27.85 1.09
N SER A 40 -10.11 -27.04 0.96
CA SER A 40 -11.25 -27.33 0.07
C SER A 40 -10.83 -27.39 -1.39
N LEU A 41 -9.85 -26.60 -1.79
CA LEU A 41 -9.32 -26.58 -3.15
C LEU A 41 -8.15 -27.57 -3.36
N HIS A 42 -7.78 -28.34 -2.35
CA HIS A 42 -6.68 -29.32 -2.39
C HIS A 42 -5.36 -28.70 -2.90
N VAL A 43 -5.07 -27.45 -2.49
CA VAL A 43 -3.90 -26.71 -2.98
C VAL A 43 -2.63 -27.28 -2.38
N ILE A 44 -1.69 -27.63 -3.24
CA ILE A 44 -0.31 -27.98 -2.89
C ILE A 44 0.61 -26.92 -3.50
N GLY A 45 1.45 -26.30 -2.68
CA GLY A 45 2.37 -25.23 -3.10
C GLY A 45 1.87 -23.85 -2.73
N LEU A 46 1.48 -23.01 -3.69
CA LEU A 46 1.16 -21.60 -3.48
C LEU A 46 -0.32 -21.30 -3.70
N ILE A 47 -0.86 -20.48 -2.83
CA ILE A 47 -2.18 -19.88 -2.96
C ILE A 47 -2.08 -18.38 -2.64
N ASN A 48 -2.77 -17.56 -3.39
CA ASN A 48 -2.93 -16.15 -3.11
C ASN A 48 -4.42 -15.85 -2.92
N ILE A 49 -4.77 -15.27 -1.80
CA ILE A 49 -6.15 -14.91 -1.48
C ILE A 49 -6.20 -13.41 -1.18
N GLN A 50 -7.17 -12.74 -1.77
CA GLN A 50 -7.44 -11.34 -1.49
C GLN A 50 -8.67 -11.22 -0.58
N PHE A 51 -8.52 -10.46 0.46
CA PHE A 51 -9.57 -10.16 1.43
C PHE A 51 -9.86 -8.66 1.47
N ILE A 52 -11.10 -8.31 1.77
CA ILE A 52 -11.46 -6.97 2.27
C ILE A 52 -11.82 -7.10 3.74
N VAL A 53 -11.39 -6.13 4.53
CA VAL A 53 -11.84 -5.95 5.92
C VAL A 53 -12.63 -4.66 5.98
N ALA A 54 -13.89 -4.76 6.34
CA ALA A 54 -14.80 -3.63 6.52
C ALA A 54 -15.70 -3.92 7.72
N ASP A 55 -15.91 -2.93 8.57
CA ASP A 55 -16.77 -3.03 9.76
C ASP A 55 -16.44 -4.24 10.65
N ASP A 56 -15.13 -4.49 10.86
CA ASP A 56 -14.61 -5.67 11.61
C ASP A 56 -14.98 -7.05 11.02
N GLU A 57 -15.50 -7.10 9.80
CA GLU A 57 -15.81 -8.31 9.06
C GLU A 57 -14.79 -8.58 7.94
N VAL A 58 -14.59 -9.86 7.61
CA VAL A 58 -13.61 -10.30 6.60
C VAL A 58 -14.35 -10.90 5.41
N TYR A 59 -14.14 -10.31 4.24
CA TYR A 59 -14.73 -10.77 2.98
C TYR A 59 -13.65 -11.31 2.05
N VAL A 60 -13.93 -12.45 1.41
CA VAL A 60 -13.06 -13.03 0.37
C VAL A 60 -13.46 -12.43 -0.97
N ILE A 61 -12.50 -11.82 -1.68
CA ILE A 61 -12.73 -11.26 -3.01
C ILE A 61 -12.31 -12.24 -4.09
N GLU A 62 -11.11 -12.80 -3.94
CA GLU A 62 -10.48 -13.59 -5.00
C GLU A 62 -9.57 -14.65 -4.38
N VAL A 63 -9.63 -15.86 -4.96
CA VAL A 63 -8.78 -16.99 -4.58
C VAL A 63 -8.01 -17.46 -5.81
N ASN A 64 -6.69 -17.39 -5.77
CA ASN A 64 -5.81 -17.79 -6.86
C ASN A 64 -4.89 -18.92 -6.39
N PRO A 65 -5.16 -20.21 -6.72
CA PRO A 65 -4.30 -21.33 -6.37
C PRO A 65 -3.06 -21.39 -7.28
N ARG A 66 -2.26 -20.35 -7.23
CA ARG A 66 -1.04 -20.17 -8.02
C ARG A 66 -0.12 -19.14 -7.36
N SER A 67 1.10 -19.02 -7.86
CA SER A 67 1.99 -17.93 -7.52
C SER A 67 1.39 -16.55 -7.88
N SER A 68 1.79 -15.53 -7.16
CA SER A 68 1.40 -14.14 -7.40
C SER A 68 2.62 -13.22 -7.46
N ARG A 69 2.44 -12.02 -8.00
CA ARG A 69 3.49 -10.98 -8.01
C ARG A 69 3.88 -10.50 -6.60
N THR A 70 3.07 -10.82 -5.59
CA THR A 70 3.37 -10.47 -4.19
C THR A 70 4.42 -11.41 -3.59
N VAL A 71 4.58 -12.63 -4.11
CA VAL A 71 5.49 -13.63 -3.55
C VAL A 71 6.95 -13.16 -3.47
N PRO A 72 7.57 -12.57 -4.51
CA PRO A 72 8.93 -12.05 -4.41
C PRO A 72 9.08 -10.96 -3.34
N TYR A 73 8.08 -10.08 -3.22
CA TYR A 73 8.03 -9.04 -2.20
C TYR A 73 8.00 -9.64 -0.79
N ILE A 74 7.05 -10.53 -0.51
CA ILE A 74 6.91 -11.16 0.81
C ILE A 74 8.14 -12.01 1.14
N SER A 75 8.66 -12.77 0.20
CA SER A 75 9.90 -13.55 0.42
C SER A 75 11.07 -12.66 0.84
N LYS A 76 11.23 -11.50 0.19
CA LYS A 76 12.30 -10.55 0.51
C LYS A 76 12.12 -9.91 1.88
N VAL A 77 10.90 -9.54 2.24
CA VAL A 77 10.59 -8.82 3.48
C VAL A 77 10.62 -9.73 4.70
N THR A 78 10.15 -10.97 4.56
CA THR A 78 10.11 -11.94 5.65
C THR A 78 11.39 -12.76 5.78
N GLY A 79 12.24 -12.78 4.75
CA GLY A 79 13.40 -13.68 4.66
C GLY A 79 13.02 -15.14 4.40
N ILE A 80 11.74 -15.44 4.17
CA ILE A 80 11.25 -16.80 3.92
C ILE A 80 11.33 -17.08 2.42
N PRO A 81 12.07 -18.11 1.97
CA PRO A 81 12.21 -18.44 0.55
C PRO A 81 10.96 -19.17 0.03
N ILE A 82 9.83 -18.45 -0.08
CA ILE A 82 8.49 -19.01 -0.33
C ILE A 82 8.47 -19.84 -1.62
N VAL A 83 9.10 -19.40 -2.69
CA VAL A 83 9.12 -20.14 -3.97
C VAL A 83 9.89 -21.45 -3.84
N ALA A 84 11.05 -21.44 -3.18
CA ALA A 84 11.84 -22.66 -2.97
C ALA A 84 11.10 -23.66 -2.06
N LEU A 85 10.42 -23.16 -1.02
CA LEU A 85 9.59 -24.00 -0.16
C LEU A 85 8.43 -24.62 -0.94
N ALA A 86 7.74 -23.82 -1.76
CA ALA A 86 6.65 -24.31 -2.58
C ALA A 86 7.10 -25.40 -3.56
N ALA A 87 8.25 -25.21 -4.21
CA ALA A 87 8.81 -26.23 -5.11
C ALA A 87 9.09 -27.55 -4.38
N LYS A 88 9.69 -27.49 -3.19
CA LYS A 88 9.94 -28.67 -2.36
C LYS A 88 8.65 -29.36 -1.91
N VAL A 89 7.64 -28.59 -1.53
CA VAL A 89 6.34 -29.13 -1.10
C VAL A 89 5.60 -29.78 -2.29
N ILE A 90 5.64 -29.19 -3.48
CA ILE A 90 5.06 -29.75 -4.70
C ILE A 90 5.73 -31.10 -5.05
N THR A 91 7.03 -31.26 -4.76
CA THR A 91 7.78 -32.52 -4.98
C THR A 91 7.65 -33.51 -3.82
N GLY A 92 6.81 -33.24 -2.83
CA GLY A 92 6.43 -34.19 -1.78
C GLY A 92 7.05 -33.93 -0.40
N ALA A 93 7.88 -32.90 -0.22
CA ALA A 93 8.41 -32.56 1.09
C ALA A 93 7.30 -31.99 2.00
N LYS A 94 7.37 -32.29 3.29
CA LYS A 94 6.46 -31.67 4.28
C LYS A 94 7.07 -30.38 4.80
N ILE A 95 6.22 -29.37 4.99
CA ILE A 95 6.67 -28.02 5.43
C ILE A 95 7.41 -28.08 6.81
N ARG A 96 7.01 -28.99 7.67
CA ARG A 96 7.67 -29.19 8.98
C ARG A 96 9.07 -29.75 8.85
N ASP A 97 9.30 -30.64 7.90
CA ASP A 97 10.64 -31.21 7.63
C ASP A 97 11.60 -30.15 7.07
N LEU A 98 11.03 -29.03 6.58
CA LEU A 98 11.76 -27.86 6.10
C LEU A 98 11.99 -26.80 7.18
N GLY A 99 11.60 -27.07 8.44
CA GLY A 99 11.81 -26.18 9.57
C GLY A 99 10.74 -25.08 9.73
N TYR A 100 9.58 -25.24 9.12
CA TYR A 100 8.49 -24.27 9.25
C TYR A 100 7.24 -24.89 9.88
N GLU A 101 6.68 -24.19 10.85
CA GLU A 101 5.41 -24.57 11.46
C GLU A 101 4.21 -24.08 10.65
N PRO A 102 3.08 -24.83 10.67
CA PRO A 102 1.84 -24.37 10.07
C PRO A 102 1.30 -23.12 10.75
N GLY A 103 0.71 -22.22 9.97
CA GLY A 103 0.06 -21.01 10.48
C GLY A 103 0.77 -19.73 10.06
N LEU A 104 0.42 -18.63 10.72
CA LEU A 104 1.06 -17.35 10.49
C LEU A 104 2.49 -17.38 11.02
N GLN A 105 3.42 -17.00 10.18
CA GLN A 105 4.81 -16.85 10.59
C GLN A 105 5.00 -15.55 11.39
N LYS A 106 6.09 -15.49 12.17
CA LYS A 106 6.44 -14.30 12.96
C LYS A 106 6.58 -13.09 12.03
N GLU A 107 5.93 -11.99 12.39
CA GLU A 107 6.05 -10.74 11.65
C GLU A 107 7.45 -10.14 11.75
N SER A 108 7.86 -9.42 10.71
CA SER A 108 9.12 -8.68 10.70
C SER A 108 9.07 -7.51 11.70
N GLU A 109 10.21 -7.19 12.30
CA GLU A 109 10.41 -5.97 13.10
C GLU A 109 10.51 -4.70 12.23
N TYR A 110 10.62 -4.88 10.91
CA TYR A 110 10.73 -3.80 9.94
C TYR A 110 9.43 -3.66 9.17
N TYR A 111 8.99 -2.41 9.02
CA TYR A 111 7.98 -2.06 8.04
C TYR A 111 8.60 -2.06 6.65
N ALA A 112 7.90 -2.65 5.72
CA ALA A 112 8.25 -2.66 4.32
C ALA A 112 7.09 -2.09 3.50
N VAL A 113 7.34 -1.00 2.81
CA VAL A 113 6.35 -0.32 1.98
C VAL A 113 6.73 -0.52 0.52
N LYS A 114 5.84 -1.15 -0.23
CA LYS A 114 5.95 -1.31 -1.68
C LYS A 114 5.17 -0.21 -2.37
N LYS A 115 5.78 0.47 -3.33
CA LYS A 115 5.17 1.55 -4.11
C LYS A 115 5.41 1.35 -5.61
N PRO A 116 4.40 1.56 -6.49
CA PRO A 116 4.61 1.55 -7.93
C PRO A 116 5.46 2.74 -8.38
N VAL A 117 6.21 2.52 -9.45
CA VAL A 117 6.99 3.54 -10.14
C VAL A 117 6.34 3.81 -11.48
N PHE A 118 6.17 5.08 -11.82
CA PHE A 118 5.62 5.53 -13.09
C PHE A 118 6.70 6.27 -13.90
N SER A 119 6.74 6.03 -15.19
CA SER A 119 7.71 6.66 -16.11
C SER A 119 7.02 7.64 -17.06
N PHE A 120 5.99 8.36 -16.59
CA PHE A 120 5.23 9.31 -17.42
C PHE A 120 6.12 10.39 -18.03
N GLU A 121 7.12 10.87 -17.28
CA GLU A 121 8.08 11.87 -17.76
C GLU A 121 8.88 11.41 -18.99
N LYS A 122 9.08 10.09 -19.13
CA LYS A 122 9.82 9.49 -20.25
C LYS A 122 8.92 9.14 -21.43
N LEU A 123 7.62 9.08 -21.22
CA LEU A 123 6.62 8.67 -22.21
C LEU A 123 5.83 9.89 -22.68
N ARG A 124 6.37 10.60 -23.68
CA ARG A 124 5.69 11.78 -24.25
C ARG A 124 4.32 11.39 -24.82
N GLY A 125 3.28 12.13 -24.43
CA GLY A 125 1.90 11.91 -24.87
C GLY A 125 1.16 10.79 -24.13
N ALA A 126 1.76 10.15 -23.12
CA ALA A 126 1.05 9.19 -22.30
C ALA A 126 0.05 9.90 -21.36
N GLU A 127 -1.15 9.37 -21.28
CA GLU A 127 -2.15 9.83 -20.33
C GLU A 127 -1.69 9.52 -18.90
N ILE A 128 -1.58 10.55 -18.06
CA ILE A 128 -1.09 10.43 -16.67
C ILE A 128 -2.19 10.03 -15.68
N SER A 129 -3.47 10.10 -16.08
CA SER A 129 -4.58 9.67 -15.23
C SER A 129 -4.54 8.15 -15.01
N LEU A 130 -4.69 7.71 -13.75
CA LEU A 130 -4.75 6.29 -13.42
C LEU A 130 -6.14 5.76 -13.74
N GLY A 131 -6.17 4.64 -14.46
CA GLY A 131 -7.38 3.93 -14.89
C GLY A 131 -7.33 2.45 -14.51
N PRO A 132 -8.22 1.64 -15.11
CA PRO A 132 -8.26 0.19 -14.85
C PRO A 132 -7.02 -0.53 -15.36
N GLU A 133 -6.29 0.06 -16.29
CA GLU A 133 -5.08 -0.50 -16.86
C GLU A 133 -3.87 -0.26 -15.97
N MET A 134 -2.90 -1.15 -16.05
CA MET A 134 -1.63 -0.99 -15.37
C MET A 134 -0.73 -0.03 -16.15
N LYS A 135 -0.40 1.11 -15.55
CA LYS A 135 0.49 2.14 -16.11
C LYS A 135 1.86 2.20 -15.42
N SER A 136 2.02 1.50 -14.30
CA SER A 136 3.29 1.42 -13.59
C SER A 136 4.32 0.59 -14.37
N THR A 137 5.55 1.10 -14.41
CA THR A 137 6.69 0.48 -15.12
C THR A 137 7.61 -0.31 -14.20
N GLY A 138 7.45 -0.17 -12.88
CA GLY A 138 8.26 -0.85 -11.89
C GLY A 138 7.64 -0.74 -10.49
N GLU A 139 8.35 -1.30 -9.53
CA GLU A 139 8.00 -1.24 -8.10
C GLU A 139 9.27 -0.95 -7.29
N CYS A 140 9.17 -0.14 -6.27
CA CYS A 140 10.23 0.10 -5.30
C CYS A 140 9.80 -0.32 -3.90
N LEU A 141 10.79 -0.48 -3.03
CA LEU A 141 10.62 -0.96 -1.67
C LEU A 141 11.34 -0.03 -0.70
N GLY A 142 10.59 0.55 0.24
CA GLY A 142 11.14 1.26 1.39
C GLY A 142 11.07 0.37 2.64
N ILE A 143 12.16 0.28 3.39
CA ILE A 143 12.24 -0.55 4.61
C ILE A 143 12.80 0.30 5.75
N SER A 144 12.15 0.23 6.92
CA SER A 144 12.62 0.82 8.17
C SER A 144 11.90 0.20 9.37
N LYS A 145 12.46 0.39 10.58
CA LYS A 145 11.74 0.10 11.84
C LYS A 145 10.61 1.09 12.12
N ASN A 146 10.63 2.25 11.48
CA ASN A 146 9.57 3.25 11.56
C ASN A 146 8.76 3.24 10.25
N PHE A 147 7.42 3.15 10.35
CA PHE A 147 6.53 3.12 9.18
C PHE A 147 6.65 4.37 8.31
N HIS A 148 6.68 5.56 8.90
CA HIS A 148 6.75 6.81 8.14
C HIS A 148 8.09 6.93 7.38
N GLU A 149 9.18 6.46 7.99
CA GLU A 149 10.47 6.40 7.32
C GLU A 149 10.49 5.38 6.18
N ALA A 150 9.89 4.20 6.38
CA ALA A 150 9.73 3.21 5.31
C ALA A 150 8.91 3.77 4.14
N LEU A 151 7.80 4.46 4.46
CA LEU A 151 6.95 5.14 3.47
C LEU A 151 7.74 6.21 2.71
N TYR A 152 8.48 7.07 3.42
CA TYR A 152 9.32 8.10 2.81
C TYR A 152 10.38 7.52 1.86
N LYS A 153 11.08 6.45 2.28
CA LYS A 153 12.04 5.74 1.44
C LYS A 153 11.39 5.16 0.17
N ALA A 154 10.16 4.65 0.30
CA ALA A 154 9.39 4.16 -0.85
C ALA A 154 9.02 5.28 -1.83
N PHE A 155 8.67 6.47 -1.33
CA PHE A 155 8.44 7.66 -2.16
C PHE A 155 9.70 8.09 -2.90
N LEU A 156 10.83 8.21 -2.19
CA LEU A 156 12.13 8.54 -2.80
C LEU A 156 12.51 7.52 -3.89
N GLY A 157 12.37 6.22 -3.59
CA GLY A 157 12.65 5.15 -4.55
C GLY A 157 11.72 5.17 -5.78
N ALA A 158 10.52 5.72 -5.65
CA ALA A 158 9.59 5.93 -6.76
C ALA A 158 9.85 7.23 -7.54
N GLY A 159 10.91 7.98 -7.22
CA GLY A 159 11.24 9.25 -7.87
C GLY A 159 10.47 10.46 -7.31
N VAL A 160 9.68 10.28 -6.26
CA VAL A 160 8.96 11.39 -5.62
C VAL A 160 9.85 12.01 -4.56
N ASN A 161 10.37 13.20 -4.84
CA ASN A 161 11.19 13.96 -3.91
C ASN A 161 10.34 15.01 -3.20
N LEU A 162 10.55 15.17 -1.90
CA LEU A 162 9.98 16.31 -1.19
C LEU A 162 10.64 17.60 -1.69
N PRO A 163 9.86 18.66 -1.93
CA PRO A 163 10.40 19.93 -2.40
C PRO A 163 11.40 20.49 -1.38
N LYS A 164 12.51 21.03 -1.87
CA LYS A 164 13.52 21.68 -1.02
C LYS A 164 13.01 23.00 -0.41
N TYR A 165 12.07 23.62 -1.09
CA TYR A 165 11.45 24.88 -0.65
C TYR A 165 10.19 24.56 0.15
N LYS A 166 10.05 25.19 1.32
CA LYS A 166 8.88 25.02 2.17
C LYS A 166 7.69 25.87 1.65
N LYS A 167 7.31 25.62 0.41
CA LYS A 167 6.17 26.25 -0.26
C LYS A 167 5.26 25.16 -0.83
N MET A 168 3.97 25.29 -0.61
CA MET A 168 3.00 24.33 -1.12
C MET A 168 1.72 25.01 -1.61
N ILE A 169 1.08 24.40 -2.59
CA ILE A 169 -0.27 24.77 -3.01
C ILE A 169 -1.24 23.74 -2.41
N LEU A 170 -2.20 24.20 -1.61
CA LEU A 170 -3.27 23.40 -1.04
C LEU A 170 -4.61 23.83 -1.65
N THR A 171 -5.16 22.99 -2.51
CA THR A 171 -6.46 23.22 -3.12
C THR A 171 -7.27 21.92 -3.14
N VAL A 172 -8.51 22.00 -2.71
CA VAL A 172 -9.41 20.85 -2.56
C VAL A 172 -10.82 21.22 -2.98
N LYS A 173 -11.64 20.20 -3.29
CA LYS A 173 -13.08 20.40 -3.53
C LYS A 173 -13.80 20.80 -2.23
N ASP A 174 -15.00 21.33 -2.36
CA ASP A 174 -15.76 21.91 -1.24
C ASP A 174 -16.01 20.91 -0.09
N SER A 175 -16.29 19.66 -0.41
CA SER A 175 -16.51 18.60 0.60
C SER A 175 -15.29 18.29 1.48
N ASP A 176 -14.08 18.57 1.01
CA ASP A 176 -12.84 18.18 1.66
C ASP A 176 -12.15 19.36 2.37
N LYS A 177 -12.77 20.54 2.36
CA LYS A 177 -12.19 21.76 2.94
C LYS A 177 -11.97 21.68 4.44
N ILE A 178 -12.87 20.99 5.16
CA ILE A 178 -12.73 20.82 6.61
C ILE A 178 -11.49 20.00 6.94
N ASP A 179 -11.27 18.91 6.22
CA ASP A 179 -10.08 18.06 6.42
C ASP A 179 -8.79 18.78 6.02
N ALA A 180 -8.87 19.68 5.03
CA ALA A 180 -7.74 20.50 4.58
C ALA A 180 -7.23 21.45 5.65
N ILE A 181 -8.07 21.87 6.62
CA ILE A 181 -7.67 22.74 7.72
C ILE A 181 -6.60 22.07 8.60
N ASP A 182 -6.83 20.82 9.01
CA ASP A 182 -5.85 20.08 9.82
C ASP A 182 -4.54 19.86 9.06
N ILE A 183 -4.64 19.50 7.79
CA ILE A 183 -3.48 19.35 6.90
C ILE A 183 -2.70 20.66 6.82
N GLY A 184 -3.38 21.78 6.58
CA GLY A 184 -2.78 23.11 6.52
C GLY A 184 -2.03 23.46 7.80
N ARG A 185 -2.66 23.31 8.97
CA ARG A 185 -2.03 23.57 10.28
C ARG A 185 -0.77 22.75 10.50
N ARG A 186 -0.77 21.48 10.11
CA ARG A 186 0.39 20.61 10.25
C ARG A 186 1.55 21.05 9.35
N PHE A 187 1.27 21.47 8.12
CA PHE A 187 2.30 22.01 7.22
C PHE A 187 2.80 23.38 7.67
N GLU A 188 1.93 24.26 8.15
CA GLU A 188 2.32 25.55 8.72
C GLU A 188 3.25 25.34 9.93
N ALA A 189 2.91 24.43 10.85
CA ALA A 189 3.76 24.07 12.00
C ALA A 189 5.14 23.52 11.58
N LEU A 190 5.24 22.92 10.39
CA LEU A 190 6.51 22.51 9.78
C LEU A 190 7.25 23.66 9.07
N GLY A 191 6.69 24.87 9.08
CA GLY A 191 7.24 26.08 8.48
C GLY A 191 7.03 26.16 6.96
N TYR A 192 5.98 25.57 6.43
CA TYR A 192 5.58 25.72 5.04
C TYR A 192 4.75 27.00 4.84
N GLU A 193 5.05 27.71 3.77
CA GLU A 193 4.20 28.77 3.22
C GLU A 193 3.13 28.13 2.35
N ILE A 194 1.85 28.42 2.65
CA ILE A 194 0.72 27.77 1.99
C ILE A 194 0.06 28.74 1.03
N PHE A 195 -0.07 28.35 -0.22
CA PHE A 195 -0.83 29.02 -1.27
C PHE A 195 -2.09 28.23 -1.55
N SER A 196 -3.21 28.87 -1.84
CA SER A 196 -4.43 28.17 -2.18
C SER A 196 -5.30 28.98 -3.16
N THR A 197 -6.25 28.28 -3.81
CA THR A 197 -7.26 28.93 -4.63
C THR A 197 -8.24 29.70 -3.74
N LYS A 198 -8.79 30.79 -4.26
CA LYS A 198 -9.63 31.78 -3.53
C LYS A 198 -10.66 31.16 -2.58
N SER A 199 -11.36 30.13 -2.99
CA SER A 199 -12.40 29.51 -2.16
C SER A 199 -11.80 28.65 -1.03
N THR A 200 -10.70 27.95 -1.25
CA THR A 200 -9.97 27.21 -0.22
C THR A 200 -9.25 28.18 0.73
N CYS A 201 -8.63 29.23 0.20
CA CYS A 201 -7.95 30.28 0.95
C CYS A 201 -8.88 30.91 1.99
N ARG A 202 -10.11 31.24 1.61
CA ARG A 202 -11.10 31.81 2.54
C ARG A 202 -11.35 30.90 3.73
N VAL A 203 -11.59 29.60 3.51
CA VAL A 203 -11.84 28.65 4.59
C VAL A 203 -10.62 28.44 5.49
N LEU A 204 -9.43 28.41 4.92
CA LEU A 204 -8.20 28.28 5.69
C LEU A 204 -7.92 29.53 6.53
N ASN A 205 -8.13 30.73 5.97
CA ASN A 205 -7.94 32.01 6.69
C ASN A 205 -8.96 32.21 7.81
N ASP A 206 -10.23 31.81 7.61
CA ASP A 206 -11.25 31.84 8.65
C ASP A 206 -10.88 30.95 9.85
N CYS A 207 -9.98 29.98 9.64
CA CYS A 207 -9.46 29.09 10.69
C CYS A 207 -8.05 29.51 11.20
N LEU A 208 -7.64 30.77 10.98
CA LEU A 208 -6.37 31.36 11.44
C LEU A 208 -5.10 30.75 10.78
N LEU A 209 -5.23 30.24 9.58
CA LEU A 209 -4.08 29.82 8.76
C LEU A 209 -3.70 30.97 7.83
N TYR A 210 -2.42 31.37 7.88
CA TYR A 210 -1.87 32.37 6.96
C TYR A 210 -1.67 31.75 5.57
N THR A 211 -2.56 32.05 4.65
CA THR A 211 -2.45 31.61 3.25
C THR A 211 -2.38 32.81 2.31
N SER A 212 -1.56 32.71 1.28
CA SER A 212 -1.53 33.68 0.18
C SER A 212 -2.45 33.21 -0.95
N ASP A 213 -3.21 34.12 -1.55
CA ASP A 213 -3.97 33.84 -2.75
C ASP A 213 -3.01 33.46 -3.89
N ALA A 214 -3.16 32.25 -4.44
CA ALA A 214 -2.51 31.89 -5.68
C ALA A 214 -3.37 32.45 -6.82
N ALA A 215 -2.94 33.57 -7.41
CA ALA A 215 -3.58 34.19 -8.54
C ALA A 215 -3.60 33.28 -9.78
#